data_19ea8ceb1a58cb2535ed2d26f5c269db
#
_entry.id   19ea8ceb1a58cb2535ed2d26f5c269db
#
_cell.length_a   1.000
_cell.length_b   1.000
_cell.length_c   1.000
_cell.angle_alpha   90.00
_cell.angle_beta   90.00
_cell.angle_gamma   90.00
#
_symmetry.space_group_name_H-M   'P 1'
#
loop_
_entity.id
_entity.type
_entity.pdbx_description
1 polymer ?
#
loop_
_entity_poly.entity_id
_entity_poly.type
_entity_poly.pdbx_seq_one_letter_code
_entity_poly.pdbx_strand_id
1 'polypeptide(L)'
;MIDKATREKIISLIHREVVPALGCTEPIAVSLAVAKATELLGMQPEEINLGLSGNIIKNAMGVGIPGTGMIGLPIAIALGSLIGKSEYGLEVLKEVSPEAVERGKSFI
;
A
#
# COMPACT_ATOMS: atom_id res chain seq x y z
N MET A 1 31.31 23.38 -2.46
CA MET A 1 30.13 23.60 -1.58
C MET A 1 28.94 24.03 -2.39
N ILE A 2 27.78 23.58 -1.98
CA ILE A 2 26.52 23.93 -2.62
C ILE A 2 26.11 25.33 -2.18
N ASP A 3 25.71 26.21 -3.11
CA ASP A 3 25.22 27.52 -2.77
C ASP A 3 23.85 27.48 -2.10
N LYS A 4 23.43 28.59 -1.50
CA LYS A 4 22.18 28.69 -0.76
C LYS A 4 20.96 28.40 -1.63
N ALA A 5 20.92 28.92 -2.84
CA ALA A 5 19.78 28.72 -3.74
C ALA A 5 19.62 27.26 -4.15
N THR A 6 20.71 26.56 -4.47
CA THR A 6 20.73 25.14 -4.80
C THR A 6 20.32 24.31 -3.60
N ARG A 7 20.84 24.63 -2.41
CA ARG A 7 20.47 23.94 -1.16
C ARG A 7 18.97 24.04 -0.89
N GLU A 8 18.40 25.21 -1.04
CA GLU A 8 16.96 25.42 -0.84
C GLU A 8 16.12 24.65 -1.84
N LYS A 9 16.54 24.55 -3.10
CA LYS A 9 15.89 23.74 -4.12
C LYS A 9 15.91 22.25 -3.77
N ILE A 10 17.06 21.76 -3.29
CA ILE A 10 17.20 20.35 -2.87
C ILE A 10 16.29 20.06 -1.69
N ILE A 11 16.25 20.92 -0.67
CA ILE A 11 15.39 20.76 0.50
C ILE A 11 13.92 20.76 0.08
N SER A 12 13.52 21.69 -0.79
CA SER A 12 12.14 21.74 -1.30
C SER A 12 11.77 20.48 -2.08
N LEU A 13 12.70 19.97 -2.89
CA LEU A 13 12.50 18.72 -3.63
C LEU A 13 12.29 17.54 -2.68
N ILE A 14 13.12 17.45 -1.63
CA ILE A 14 13.00 16.39 -0.62
C ILE A 14 11.64 16.47 0.06
N HIS A 15 11.21 17.65 0.50
CA HIS A 15 9.92 17.83 1.16
C HIS A 15 8.74 17.49 0.25
N ARG A 16 8.88 17.68 -1.04
CA ARG A 16 7.83 17.37 -2.02
C ARG A 16 7.76 15.88 -2.37
N GLU A 17 8.92 15.24 -2.53
CA GLU A 17 8.99 13.88 -3.08
C GLU A 17 9.08 12.79 -2.01
N VAL A 18 9.65 13.12 -0.84
CA VAL A 18 9.73 12.15 0.25
C VAL A 18 8.43 12.16 1.04
N VAL A 19 7.72 11.05 1.00
CA VAL A 19 6.44 10.89 1.68
C VAL A 19 6.52 9.72 2.68
N PRO A 20 5.75 9.76 3.77
CA PRO A 20 5.72 8.66 4.71
C PRO A 20 5.11 7.40 4.08
N ALA A 21 5.59 6.25 4.50
CA ALA A 21 5.07 4.96 4.09
C ALA A 21 4.96 4.06 5.32
N LEU A 22 3.96 3.18 5.32
CA LEU A 22 3.79 2.16 6.35
C LEU A 22 3.93 0.80 5.70
N GLY A 23 5.08 0.16 5.93
CA GLY A 23 5.41 -1.14 5.37
C GLY A 23 6.31 -1.07 4.13
N CYS A 24 6.63 -2.24 3.58
CA CYS A 24 7.40 -2.36 2.34
C CYS A 24 6.61 -1.83 1.15
N THR A 25 7.29 -1.15 0.26
CA THR A 25 6.67 -0.39 -0.85
C THR A 25 5.91 -1.28 -1.83
N GLU A 26 6.44 -2.44 -2.21
CA GLU A 26 5.85 -3.27 -3.26
C GLU A 26 4.44 -3.78 -2.87
N PRO A 27 4.25 -4.47 -1.73
CA PRO A 27 2.91 -4.92 -1.36
C PRO A 27 1.96 -3.75 -1.04
N ILE A 28 2.50 -2.66 -0.50
CA ILE A 28 1.68 -1.47 -0.20
C ILE A 28 1.25 -0.75 -1.47
N ALA A 29 2.08 -0.70 -2.50
CA ALA A 29 1.68 -0.17 -3.80
C ALA A 29 0.53 -0.97 -4.40
N VAL A 30 0.56 -2.29 -4.27
CA VAL A 30 -0.53 -3.17 -4.70
C VAL A 30 -1.81 -2.89 -3.89
N SER A 31 -1.70 -2.80 -2.56
CA SER A 31 -2.84 -2.44 -1.69
C SER A 31 -3.44 -1.09 -2.08
N LEU A 32 -2.60 -0.10 -2.38
CA LEU A 32 -3.04 1.23 -2.80
C LEU A 32 -3.82 1.17 -4.12
N ALA A 33 -3.32 0.43 -5.10
CA ALA A 33 -4.00 0.25 -6.38
C ALA A 33 -5.36 -0.42 -6.18
N VAL A 34 -5.43 -1.46 -5.34
CA VAL A 34 -6.67 -2.17 -5.04
C VAL A 34 -7.65 -1.26 -4.28
N ALA A 35 -7.18 -0.49 -3.31
CA ALA A 35 -8.01 0.47 -2.59
C ALA A 35 -8.63 1.49 -3.55
N LYS A 36 -7.82 2.04 -4.46
CA LYS A 36 -8.31 3.00 -5.46
C LYS A 36 -9.33 2.38 -6.40
N ALA A 37 -9.05 1.17 -6.89
CA ALA A 37 -9.99 0.46 -7.76
C ALA A 37 -11.32 0.18 -7.05
N THR A 38 -11.27 -0.22 -5.78
CA THR A 38 -12.46 -0.47 -4.97
C THR A 38 -13.29 0.81 -4.75
N GLU A 39 -12.62 1.92 -4.47
CA GLU A 39 -13.27 3.22 -4.35
C GLU A 39 -13.99 3.63 -5.64
N LEU A 40 -13.35 3.42 -6.78
CA LEU A 40 -13.94 3.72 -8.09
C LEU A 40 -15.09 2.78 -8.45
N LEU A 41 -15.03 1.52 -8.03
CA LEU A 41 -16.12 0.57 -8.17
C LEU A 41 -17.34 0.96 -7.33
N GLY A 42 -17.13 1.59 -6.18
CA GLY A 42 -18.19 2.06 -5.29
C GLY A 42 -18.80 0.98 -4.42
N MET A 43 -18.23 -0.22 -4.38
CA MET A 43 -18.70 -1.33 -3.58
C MET A 43 -17.55 -2.32 -3.32
N GLN A 44 -17.74 -3.21 -2.34
CA GLN A 44 -16.77 -4.28 -2.09
C GLN A 44 -16.77 -5.27 -3.26
N PRO A 45 -15.62 -5.54 -3.87
CA PRO A 45 -15.56 -6.53 -4.94
C PRO A 45 -15.76 -7.94 -4.40
N GLU A 46 -16.36 -8.78 -5.22
CA GLU A 46 -16.51 -10.22 -4.90
C GLU A 46 -15.24 -11.00 -5.28
N GLU A 47 -14.54 -10.53 -6.31
CA GLU A 47 -13.33 -11.15 -6.83
C GLU A 47 -12.36 -10.09 -7.30
N ILE A 48 -11.08 -10.32 -7.07
CA ILE A 48 -10.01 -9.42 -7.51
C ILE A 48 -8.98 -10.21 -8.30
N ASN A 49 -8.77 -9.81 -9.56
CA ASN A 49 -7.74 -10.36 -10.43
C ASN A 49 -6.70 -9.29 -10.72
N LEU A 50 -5.44 -9.60 -10.45
CA LEU A 50 -4.34 -8.66 -10.63
C LEU A 50 -3.29 -9.17 -11.60
N GLY A 51 -2.90 -8.29 -12.53
CA GLY A 51 -1.71 -8.50 -13.33
C GLY A 51 -0.57 -7.67 -12.75
N LEU A 52 0.53 -8.30 -12.37
CA LEU A 52 1.66 -7.65 -11.75
C LEU A 52 2.96 -8.01 -12.48
N SER A 53 3.94 -7.10 -12.44
CA SER A 53 5.26 -7.41 -12.95
C SER A 53 5.94 -8.50 -12.10
N GLY A 54 6.85 -9.27 -12.71
CA GLY A 54 7.63 -10.27 -11.99
C GLY A 54 8.41 -9.68 -10.82
N ASN A 55 8.91 -8.45 -10.95
CA ASN A 55 9.64 -7.78 -9.87
C ASN A 55 8.75 -7.47 -8.67
N ILE A 56 7.54 -6.99 -8.90
CA ILE A 56 6.59 -6.73 -7.82
C ILE A 56 6.25 -8.02 -7.09
N ILE A 57 5.93 -9.07 -7.81
CA ILE A 57 5.61 -10.38 -7.23
C ILE A 57 6.78 -10.90 -6.40
N LYS A 58 7.99 -10.91 -6.99
CA LYS A 58 9.20 -11.38 -6.34
C LYS A 58 9.47 -10.63 -5.03
N ASN A 59 9.37 -9.31 -5.04
CA ASN A 59 9.71 -8.47 -3.91
C ASN A 59 8.63 -8.45 -2.83
N ALA A 60 7.40 -8.80 -3.17
CA ALA A 60 6.28 -8.75 -2.23
C ALA A 60 5.96 -10.09 -1.56
N MET A 61 6.36 -11.21 -2.14
CA MET A 61 5.93 -12.54 -1.73
C MET A 61 6.28 -12.92 -0.28
N GLY A 62 7.45 -12.54 0.19
CA GLY A 62 7.92 -12.90 1.53
C GLY A 62 7.88 -11.78 2.55
N VAL A 63 7.25 -10.68 2.22
CA VAL A 63 7.29 -9.45 3.02
C VAL A 63 6.12 -9.38 4.00
N GLY A 64 6.43 -9.04 5.26
CA GLY A 64 5.42 -8.84 6.29
C GLY A 64 4.55 -7.62 6.00
N ILE A 65 3.26 -7.76 6.24
CA ILE A 65 2.30 -6.66 6.10
C ILE A 65 2.02 -6.09 7.50
N PRO A 66 2.29 -4.80 7.73
CA PRO A 66 2.17 -4.20 9.06
C PRO A 66 0.79 -4.42 9.69
N GLY A 67 0.80 -4.75 10.99
CA GLY A 67 -0.42 -4.93 11.76
C GLY A 67 -1.17 -6.23 11.52
N THR A 68 -0.67 -7.11 10.63
CA THR A 68 -1.40 -8.33 10.26
C THR A 68 -0.83 -9.62 10.86
N GLY A 69 0.47 -9.64 11.17
CA GLY A 69 1.18 -10.87 11.48
C GLY A 69 1.30 -11.83 10.28
N MET A 70 0.96 -11.38 9.09
CA MET A 70 0.94 -12.17 7.86
C MET A 70 1.92 -11.60 6.84
N ILE A 71 2.24 -12.41 5.83
CA ILE A 71 3.15 -12.01 4.76
C ILE A 71 2.47 -12.12 3.40
N GLY A 72 2.98 -11.38 2.43
CA GLY A 72 2.70 -11.54 1.02
C GLY A 72 1.49 -10.78 0.51
N LEU A 73 1.27 -10.93 -0.79
CA LEU A 73 0.26 -10.18 -1.54
C LEU A 73 -1.19 -10.51 -1.17
N PRO A 74 -1.59 -11.77 -0.92
CA PRO A 74 -3.01 -12.08 -0.70
C PRO A 74 -3.66 -11.23 0.40
N ILE A 75 -3.01 -11.11 1.56
CA ILE A 75 -3.57 -10.30 2.65
C ILE A 75 -3.49 -8.80 2.33
N ALA A 76 -2.43 -8.35 1.65
CA ALA A 76 -2.29 -6.95 1.23
C ALA A 76 -3.41 -6.55 0.28
N ILE A 77 -3.75 -7.42 -0.66
CA ILE A 77 -4.84 -7.21 -1.62
C ILE A 77 -6.19 -7.18 -0.90
N ALA A 78 -6.44 -8.17 -0.07
CA ALA A 78 -7.70 -8.26 0.68
C ALA A 78 -7.92 -7.02 1.54
N LEU A 79 -6.92 -6.61 2.31
CA LEU A 79 -7.01 -5.43 3.16
C LEU A 79 -7.14 -4.14 2.35
N GLY A 80 -6.46 -4.04 1.21
CA GLY A 80 -6.62 -2.89 0.32
C GLY A 80 -8.08 -2.67 -0.07
N SER A 81 -8.80 -3.76 -0.38
CA SER A 81 -10.21 -3.67 -0.74
C SER A 81 -11.14 -3.45 0.46
N LEU A 82 -10.81 -4.00 1.62
CA LEU A 82 -11.68 -3.97 2.80
C LEU A 82 -11.57 -2.67 3.60
N ILE A 83 -10.35 -2.21 3.85
CA ILE A 83 -10.11 -1.05 4.73
C ILE A 83 -9.17 0.00 4.14
N GLY A 84 -8.55 -0.27 3.00
CA GLY A 84 -7.59 0.66 2.42
C GLY A 84 -8.25 1.97 2.02
N LYS A 85 -7.55 3.07 2.27
CA LYS A 85 -7.96 4.40 1.84
C LYS A 85 -6.87 5.00 0.97
N SER A 86 -7.15 5.18 -0.31
CA SER A 86 -6.17 5.67 -1.28
C SER A 86 -5.66 7.08 -0.95
N GLU A 87 -6.46 7.88 -0.25
CA GLU A 87 -6.05 9.22 0.21
C GLU A 87 -4.83 9.19 1.14
N TYR A 88 -4.57 8.07 1.81
CA TYR A 88 -3.42 7.91 2.67
C TYR A 88 -2.12 7.57 1.92
N GLY A 89 -2.17 7.39 0.60
CA GLY A 89 -0.99 7.04 -0.20
C GLY A 89 -0.34 5.76 0.29
N LEU A 90 0.95 5.80 0.56
CA LEU A 90 1.71 4.63 1.03
C LEU A 90 1.43 4.24 2.49
N GLU A 91 0.56 4.96 3.18
CA GLU A 91 0.03 4.56 4.48
C GLU A 91 -1.39 3.97 4.36
N VAL A 92 -1.73 3.43 3.21
CA VAL A 92 -3.07 2.97 2.83
C VAL A 92 -3.70 2.00 3.83
N LEU A 93 -2.90 1.19 4.51
CA LEU A 93 -3.35 0.20 5.50
C LEU A 93 -3.21 0.66 6.96
N LYS A 94 -2.99 1.95 7.22
CA LYS A 94 -2.74 2.40 8.60
C LYS A 94 -3.92 2.18 9.56
N GLU A 95 -5.14 1.99 9.04
CA GLU A 95 -6.31 1.72 9.86
C GLU A 95 -6.59 0.23 10.07
N VAL A 96 -5.61 -0.64 9.75
CA VAL A 96 -5.75 -2.08 9.96
C VAL A 96 -6.06 -2.40 11.43
N SER A 97 -6.98 -3.35 11.63
CA SER A 97 -7.39 -3.81 12.95
C SER A 97 -7.42 -5.34 12.96
N PRO A 98 -7.46 -5.98 14.15
CA PRO A 98 -7.62 -7.44 14.22
C PRO A 98 -8.86 -7.94 13.49
N GLU A 99 -9.97 -7.21 13.57
CA GLU A 99 -11.21 -7.54 12.86
C GLU A 99 -11.02 -7.47 11.35
N ALA A 100 -10.32 -6.45 10.86
CA ALA A 100 -10.03 -6.30 9.44
C ALA A 100 -9.15 -7.46 8.94
N VAL A 101 -8.18 -7.87 9.74
CA VAL A 101 -7.31 -9.02 9.39
C VAL A 101 -8.13 -10.31 9.26
N GLU A 102 -9.04 -10.57 10.19
CA GLU A 102 -9.90 -11.75 10.13
C GLU A 102 -10.82 -11.71 8.89
N ARG A 103 -11.38 -10.56 8.58
CA ARG A 103 -12.16 -10.36 7.35
C ARG A 103 -11.31 -10.60 6.11
N GLY A 104 -10.07 -10.10 6.13
CA GLY A 104 -9.11 -10.30 5.04
C GLY A 104 -8.81 -11.78 4.80
N LYS A 105 -8.58 -12.54 5.88
CA LYS A 105 -8.36 -13.99 5.79
C LYS A 105 -9.55 -14.69 5.17
N SER A 106 -10.76 -14.29 5.52
CA SER A 106 -11.99 -14.89 4.96
C SER A 106 -12.18 -14.53 3.49
N PHE A 107 -11.66 -13.39 3.04
CA PHE A 107 -11.76 -12.95 1.65
C PHE A 107 -10.79 -13.70 0.72
N ILE A 108 -9.65 -14.10 1.23
CA ILE A 108 -8.66 -14.86 0.47
C ILE A 108 -9.22 -16.26 0.14
#